data_987abb4bc4a5bd344117aa054ea1e30f
#
_entry.id   987abb4bc4a5bd344117aa054ea1e30f
#
_cell.length_a   1.000
_cell.length_b   1.000
_cell.length_c   1.000
_cell.angle_alpha   90.00
_cell.angle_beta   90.00
_cell.angle_gamma   90.00
#
_symmetry.space_group_name_H-M   'P 1'
#
loop_
_entity.id
_entity.type
_entity.pdbx_description
1 polymer ?
#
loop_
_entity_poly.entity_id
_entity_poly.type
_entity_poly.pdbx_seq_one_letter_code
_entity_poly.pdbx_strand_id
1 'polypeptide(L)'
;VDLVGEALEVDYRGAELTVENFLRVLTGRHRAGTPLSKRLLSDSRSNVLLYVTGHGGDEFMKFQDREQLLAQDLADAVAQMREQGRFRELLVVVETCEASTMVSKLRTPGVVALSSSEKGEKSYSHHSDAVVGVSVIDQFTFYALQFMEQLQVGSAATLADLVDFLGRQRINS
;
A
#
# COMPACT_ATOMS: atom_id res chain seq x y z
N VAL A 1 13.76 17.39 -6.54
CA VAL A 1 12.86 18.24 -5.73
C VAL A 1 12.24 17.35 -4.69
N ASP A 2 12.42 17.66 -3.41
CA ASP A 2 11.71 16.95 -2.32
C ASP A 2 10.29 17.52 -2.26
N LEU A 3 9.32 16.77 -2.79
CA LEU A 3 7.91 17.16 -2.80
C LEU A 3 7.21 16.90 -1.45
N VAL A 4 7.90 16.23 -0.52
CA VAL A 4 7.30 15.73 0.71
C VAL A 4 7.40 16.73 1.86
N GLY A 5 8.32 17.69 1.79
CA GLY A 5 8.54 18.68 2.85
C GLY A 5 9.18 18.11 4.12
N GLU A 6 9.71 18.99 4.97
CA GLU A 6 10.41 18.60 6.21
C GLU A 6 9.50 18.01 7.30
N ALA A 7 8.17 18.13 7.15
CA ALA A 7 7.20 17.67 8.15
C ALA A 7 6.86 16.17 8.06
N LEU A 8 7.25 15.48 7.00
CA LEU A 8 6.96 14.05 6.82
C LEU A 8 8.17 13.20 7.19
N GLU A 9 8.02 12.37 8.23
CA GLU A 9 9.01 11.37 8.59
C GLU A 9 8.99 10.22 7.58
N VAL A 10 10.16 9.94 6.99
CA VAL A 10 10.36 8.81 6.05
C VAL A 10 11.48 7.93 6.55
N ASP A 11 11.14 6.71 6.95
CA ASP A 11 12.09 5.77 7.56
C ASP A 11 13.09 5.16 6.58
N TYR A 12 12.67 4.91 5.35
CA TYR A 12 13.51 4.28 4.32
C TYR A 12 13.52 5.11 3.05
N ARG A 13 14.70 5.50 2.58
CA ARG A 13 14.88 6.32 1.37
C ARG A 13 16.00 5.79 0.48
N GLY A 14 15.92 6.08 -0.81
CA GLY A 14 17.00 5.82 -1.77
C GLY A 14 17.44 4.35 -1.76
N ALA A 15 18.72 4.10 -1.52
CA ALA A 15 19.29 2.74 -1.56
C ALA A 15 18.80 1.80 -0.44
N GLU A 16 18.17 2.33 0.60
CA GLU A 16 17.55 1.51 1.65
C GLU A 16 16.18 0.95 1.24
N LEU A 17 15.55 1.53 0.22
CA LEU A 17 14.25 1.08 -0.28
C LEU A 17 14.46 -0.15 -1.18
N THR A 18 14.45 -1.32 -0.57
CA THR A 18 14.60 -2.63 -1.21
C THR A 18 13.45 -3.55 -0.83
N VAL A 19 13.16 -4.54 -1.68
CA VAL A 19 12.17 -5.60 -1.37
C VAL A 19 12.57 -6.33 -0.08
N GLU A 20 13.86 -6.61 0.11
CA GLU A 20 14.35 -7.25 1.33
C GLU A 20 14.01 -6.42 2.59
N ASN A 21 14.30 -5.12 2.59
CA ASN A 21 14.00 -4.27 3.75
C ASN A 21 12.51 -4.14 3.99
N PHE A 22 11.70 -4.02 2.94
CA PHE A 22 10.24 -4.02 3.02
C PHE A 22 9.71 -5.29 3.70
N LEU A 23 10.11 -6.47 3.22
CA LEU A 23 9.71 -7.75 3.82
C LEU A 23 10.21 -7.90 5.26
N ARG A 24 11.40 -7.39 5.59
CA ARG A 24 11.93 -7.35 6.96
C ARG A 24 11.09 -6.47 7.89
N VAL A 25 10.60 -5.33 7.42
CA VAL A 25 9.69 -4.46 8.21
C VAL A 25 8.40 -5.20 8.52
N LEU A 26 7.77 -5.81 7.52
CA LEU A 26 6.53 -6.58 7.70
C LEU A 26 6.72 -7.74 8.69
N THR A 27 7.74 -8.55 8.48
CA THR A 27 7.97 -9.78 9.26
C THR A 27 8.73 -9.56 10.56
N GLY A 28 9.19 -8.34 10.87
CA GLY A 28 9.96 -8.04 12.08
C GLY A 28 11.38 -8.61 12.10
N ARG A 29 11.88 -9.13 10.97
CA ARG A 29 13.22 -9.75 10.85
C ARG A 29 14.30 -8.72 10.57
N HIS A 30 14.40 -7.72 11.45
CA HIS A 30 15.37 -6.64 11.30
C HIS A 30 16.81 -7.13 11.48
N ARG A 31 17.75 -6.47 10.80
CA ARG A 31 19.18 -6.65 11.03
C ARG A 31 19.56 -6.16 12.43
N ALA A 32 20.61 -6.74 13.03
CA ALA A 32 21.14 -6.26 14.28
C ALA A 32 21.49 -4.77 14.16
N GLY A 33 21.12 -3.97 15.18
CA GLY A 33 21.36 -2.54 15.21
C GLY A 33 20.33 -1.68 14.47
N THR A 34 19.30 -2.25 13.81
CA THR A 34 18.22 -1.45 13.21
C THR A 34 17.50 -0.63 14.29
N PRO A 35 17.41 0.70 14.19
CA PRO A 35 16.72 1.55 15.17
C PRO A 35 15.24 1.17 15.33
N LEU A 36 14.69 1.40 16.52
CA LEU A 36 13.27 1.13 16.79
C LEU A 36 12.34 1.98 15.90
N SER A 37 12.72 3.21 15.59
CA SER A 37 11.98 4.10 14.69
C SER A 37 11.78 3.51 13.29
N LYS A 38 12.70 2.65 12.83
CA LYS A 38 12.60 1.97 11.53
C LYS A 38 11.87 0.61 11.59
N ARG A 39 11.22 0.29 12.71
CA ARG A 39 10.55 -1.00 12.89
C ARG A 39 9.04 -0.82 13.01
N LEU A 40 8.29 -1.68 12.36
CA LEU A 40 6.86 -1.82 12.62
C LEU A 40 6.68 -2.54 13.97
N LEU A 41 6.29 -1.79 15.01
CA LEU A 41 6.12 -2.30 16.39
C LEU A 41 4.68 -2.74 16.69
N SER A 42 3.97 -3.22 15.69
CA SER A 42 2.59 -3.73 15.84
C SER A 42 2.54 -5.07 16.56
N ASP A 43 1.43 -5.35 17.21
CA ASP A 43 1.12 -6.59 17.92
C ASP A 43 -0.27 -7.16 17.53
N SER A 44 -0.71 -8.22 18.22
CA SER A 44 -1.98 -8.91 17.96
C SER A 44 -3.23 -8.06 18.23
N ARG A 45 -3.10 -6.86 18.79
CA ARG A 45 -4.18 -5.90 19.02
C ARG A 45 -4.20 -4.77 18.00
N SER A 46 -3.15 -4.66 17.20
CA SER A 46 -2.97 -3.57 16.25
C SER A 46 -3.80 -3.79 14.99
N ASN A 47 -4.45 -2.73 14.52
CA ASN A 47 -4.93 -2.64 13.15
C ASN A 47 -3.84 -2.01 12.31
N VAL A 48 -3.49 -2.64 11.18
CA VAL A 48 -2.40 -2.21 10.31
C VAL A 48 -2.96 -1.83 8.95
N LEU A 49 -2.52 -0.70 8.40
CA LEU A 49 -2.71 -0.32 7.01
C LEU A 49 -1.39 -0.51 6.26
N LEU A 50 -1.42 -1.30 5.21
CA LEU A 50 -0.36 -1.41 4.22
C LEU A 50 -0.85 -0.79 2.91
N TYR A 51 -0.33 0.38 2.56
CA TYR A 51 -0.63 1.06 1.31
C TYR A 51 0.61 1.00 0.41
N VAL A 52 0.48 0.42 -0.78
CA VAL A 52 1.58 0.26 -1.73
C VAL A 52 1.16 0.84 -3.07
N THR A 53 1.94 1.79 -3.59
CA THR A 53 1.69 2.42 -4.88
C THR A 53 2.96 2.46 -5.73
N GLY A 54 2.82 2.39 -7.04
CA GLY A 54 3.93 2.44 -7.98
C GLY A 54 3.66 1.67 -9.28
N HIS A 55 4.71 1.45 -10.07
CA HIS A 55 4.61 0.64 -11.27
C HIS A 55 4.53 -0.85 -10.97
N GLY A 56 3.76 -1.58 -11.77
CA GLY A 56 3.66 -3.03 -11.67
C GLY A 56 3.00 -3.66 -12.90
N GLY A 57 2.63 -4.92 -12.76
CA GLY A 57 1.97 -5.74 -13.75
C GLY A 57 1.50 -7.05 -13.14
N ASP A 58 1.30 -8.08 -13.98
CA ASP A 58 0.77 -9.37 -13.54
C ASP A 58 1.65 -10.01 -12.45
N GLU A 59 1.13 -10.02 -11.23
CA GLU A 59 1.73 -10.60 -10.02
C GLU A 59 3.04 -9.96 -9.52
N PHE A 60 3.36 -8.72 -9.93
CA PHE A 60 4.54 -8.02 -9.41
C PHE A 60 4.34 -6.51 -9.28
N MET A 61 5.11 -5.90 -8.36
CA MET A 61 5.35 -4.45 -8.27
C MET A 61 6.84 -4.14 -8.33
N LYS A 62 7.19 -3.02 -8.97
CA LYS A 62 8.58 -2.55 -9.05
C LYS A 62 8.98 -1.77 -7.80
N PHE A 63 10.19 -2.04 -7.35
CA PHE A 63 10.90 -1.25 -6.34
C PHE A 63 12.03 -0.47 -7.01
N GLN A 64 11.83 0.84 -7.22
CA GLN A 64 12.78 1.76 -7.86
C GLN A 64 13.35 1.25 -9.21
N ASP A 65 12.55 0.54 -10.01
CA ASP A 65 12.96 -0.09 -11.28
C ASP A 65 14.19 -1.04 -11.19
N ARG A 66 14.59 -1.44 -9.98
CA ARG A 66 15.74 -2.33 -9.74
C ARG A 66 15.33 -3.73 -9.27
N GLU A 67 14.30 -3.80 -8.47
CA GLU A 67 13.81 -5.04 -7.88
C GLU A 67 12.30 -5.18 -8.16
N GLN A 68 11.76 -6.36 -7.94
CA GLN A 68 10.35 -6.65 -8.04
C GLN A 68 9.87 -7.35 -6.77
N LEU A 69 8.81 -6.82 -6.17
CA LEU A 69 8.05 -7.52 -5.15
C LEU A 69 7.04 -8.43 -5.86
N LEU A 70 7.10 -9.72 -5.63
CA LEU A 70 6.14 -10.67 -6.19
C LEU A 70 4.91 -10.81 -5.29
N ALA A 71 3.76 -11.11 -5.89
CA ALA A 71 2.52 -11.37 -5.16
C ALA A 71 2.67 -12.50 -4.13
N GLN A 72 3.48 -13.53 -4.45
CA GLN A 72 3.76 -14.61 -3.52
C GLN A 72 4.57 -14.15 -2.32
N ASP A 73 5.61 -13.32 -2.52
CA ASP A 73 6.43 -12.81 -1.41
C ASP A 73 5.60 -11.97 -0.45
N LEU A 74 4.68 -11.15 -0.99
CA LEU A 74 3.74 -10.37 -0.17
C LEU A 74 2.81 -11.29 0.62
N ALA A 75 2.25 -12.32 -0.01
CA ALA A 75 1.34 -13.26 0.65
C ALA A 75 2.05 -14.03 1.77
N ASP A 76 3.27 -14.50 1.53
CA ASP A 76 4.08 -15.22 2.51
C ASP A 76 4.48 -14.31 3.70
N ALA A 77 4.82 -13.05 3.42
CA ALA A 77 5.13 -12.08 4.47
C ALA A 77 3.91 -11.79 5.34
N VAL A 78 2.72 -11.63 4.75
CA VAL A 78 1.46 -11.41 5.49
C VAL A 78 1.08 -12.64 6.32
N ALA A 79 1.27 -13.85 5.79
CA ALA A 79 1.07 -15.07 6.56
C ALA A 79 2.00 -15.14 7.79
N GLN A 80 3.29 -14.81 7.62
CA GLN A 80 4.26 -14.72 8.72
C GLN A 80 3.88 -13.64 9.75
N MET A 81 3.39 -12.47 9.30
CA MET A 81 2.89 -11.44 10.21
C MET A 81 1.77 -11.99 11.10
N ARG A 82 0.85 -12.76 10.53
CA ARG A 82 -0.27 -13.37 11.26
C ARG A 82 0.21 -14.40 12.27
N GLU A 83 1.09 -15.30 11.87
CA GLU A 83 1.69 -16.32 12.75
C GLU A 83 2.44 -15.71 13.95
N GLN A 84 3.10 -14.57 13.73
CA GLN A 84 3.82 -13.83 14.75
C GLN A 84 2.92 -12.92 15.59
N GLY A 85 1.61 -12.87 15.33
CA GLY A 85 0.68 -11.99 16.04
C GLY A 85 0.98 -10.51 15.84
N ARG A 86 1.32 -10.07 14.63
CA ARG A 86 1.72 -8.69 14.33
C ARG A 86 0.55 -7.79 13.92
N PHE A 87 -0.65 -8.31 13.81
CA PHE A 87 -1.87 -7.55 13.60
C PHE A 87 -3.12 -8.30 14.10
N ARG A 88 -4.14 -7.53 14.46
CA ARG A 88 -5.50 -8.01 14.65
C ARG A 88 -6.22 -8.06 13.30
N GLU A 89 -6.19 -6.93 12.60
CA GLU A 89 -6.72 -6.75 11.25
C GLU A 89 -5.68 -6.02 10.40
N LEU A 90 -5.56 -6.42 9.14
CA LEU A 90 -4.67 -5.83 8.16
C LEU A 90 -5.49 -5.40 6.94
N LEU A 91 -5.46 -4.11 6.62
CA LEU A 91 -5.95 -3.59 5.34
C LEU A 91 -4.76 -3.43 4.40
N VAL A 92 -4.80 -4.14 3.27
CA VAL A 92 -3.82 -4.02 2.20
C VAL A 92 -4.45 -3.25 1.06
N VAL A 93 -3.85 -2.13 0.67
CA VAL A 93 -4.26 -1.34 -0.50
C VAL A 93 -3.12 -1.35 -1.49
N VAL A 94 -3.41 -1.80 -2.72
CA VAL A 94 -2.42 -1.85 -3.80
C VAL A 94 -2.91 -1.00 -4.97
N GLU A 95 -2.08 -0.02 -5.34
CA GLU A 95 -2.32 0.86 -6.48
C GLU A 95 -1.20 0.72 -7.50
N THR A 96 -1.50 0.00 -8.57
CA THR A 96 -0.58 -0.28 -9.67
C THR A 96 -1.38 -0.78 -10.89
N CYS A 97 -0.75 -0.92 -12.04
CA CYS A 97 -1.34 -1.69 -13.14
C CYS A 97 -1.55 -3.14 -12.69
N GLU A 98 -2.68 -3.75 -13.06
CA GLU A 98 -3.05 -5.12 -12.73
C GLU A 98 -3.03 -5.42 -11.21
N ALA A 99 -3.36 -4.43 -10.39
CA ALA A 99 -3.23 -4.46 -8.92
C ALA A 99 -3.92 -5.67 -8.26
N SER A 100 -5.05 -6.14 -8.82
CA SER A 100 -5.77 -7.30 -8.28
C SER A 100 -4.92 -8.57 -8.27
N THR A 101 -3.96 -8.67 -9.18
CA THR A 101 -3.05 -9.83 -9.25
C THR A 101 -2.08 -9.87 -8.07
N MET A 102 -1.67 -8.71 -7.54
CA MET A 102 -0.81 -8.61 -6.36
C MET A 102 -1.48 -9.11 -5.08
N VAL A 103 -2.79 -8.93 -4.96
CA VAL A 103 -3.54 -9.35 -3.78
C VAL A 103 -4.21 -10.72 -3.94
N SER A 104 -4.17 -11.28 -5.15
CA SER A 104 -4.84 -12.53 -5.50
C SER A 104 -4.40 -13.76 -4.67
N LYS A 105 -3.21 -13.70 -4.09
CA LYS A 105 -2.64 -14.80 -3.26
C LYS A 105 -2.85 -14.60 -1.76
N LEU A 106 -3.38 -13.47 -1.33
CA LEU A 106 -3.68 -13.21 0.08
C LEU A 106 -4.86 -14.09 0.53
N ARG A 107 -4.60 -15.00 1.47
CA ARG A 107 -5.60 -15.93 2.04
C ARG A 107 -5.60 -15.91 3.56
N THR A 108 -4.77 -15.07 4.15
CA THR A 108 -4.57 -14.99 5.60
C THR A 108 -5.81 -14.42 6.29
N PRO A 109 -6.33 -15.07 7.34
CA PRO A 109 -7.47 -14.56 8.11
C PRO A 109 -7.19 -13.19 8.73
N GLY A 110 -8.21 -12.32 8.73
CA GLY A 110 -8.09 -10.94 9.27
C GLY A 110 -7.42 -9.97 8.30
N VAL A 111 -7.29 -10.34 7.02
CA VAL A 111 -6.80 -9.48 5.95
C VAL A 111 -7.96 -9.07 5.05
N VAL A 112 -8.08 -7.77 4.80
CA VAL A 112 -8.91 -7.19 3.75
C VAL A 112 -7.98 -6.55 2.73
N ALA A 113 -8.21 -6.78 1.45
CA ALA A 113 -7.41 -6.21 0.38
C ALA A 113 -8.28 -5.39 -0.58
N LEU A 114 -7.76 -4.23 -0.97
CA LEU A 114 -8.31 -3.37 -2.01
C LEU A 114 -7.26 -3.19 -3.10
N SER A 115 -7.68 -3.25 -4.35
CA SER A 115 -6.83 -3.05 -5.52
C SER A 115 -7.43 -2.00 -6.44
N SER A 116 -6.58 -1.19 -7.05
CA SER A 116 -7.01 -0.08 -7.92
C SER A 116 -7.45 -0.54 -9.30
N SER A 117 -7.05 -1.72 -9.77
CA SER A 117 -7.28 -2.21 -11.14
C SER A 117 -7.40 -3.73 -11.18
N GLU A 118 -8.13 -4.22 -12.16
CA GLU A 118 -8.24 -5.65 -12.44
C GLU A 118 -7.09 -6.15 -13.33
N LYS A 119 -6.98 -7.47 -13.47
CA LYS A 119 -6.00 -8.08 -14.39
C LYS A 119 -6.24 -7.61 -15.82
N GLY A 120 -5.17 -7.14 -16.49
CA GLY A 120 -5.21 -6.56 -17.82
C GLY A 120 -5.54 -5.07 -17.86
N GLU A 121 -5.83 -4.45 -16.71
CA GLU A 121 -6.12 -3.02 -16.61
C GLU A 121 -4.90 -2.22 -16.15
N LYS A 122 -4.88 -0.95 -16.56
CA LYS A 122 -3.83 0.00 -16.18
C LYS A 122 -4.33 0.92 -15.07
N SER A 123 -3.48 1.26 -14.12
CA SER A 123 -3.70 2.38 -13.22
C SER A 123 -3.38 3.69 -13.95
N TYR A 124 -4.27 4.68 -13.83
CA TYR A 124 -4.11 5.96 -14.51
C TYR A 124 -3.78 7.06 -13.52
N SER A 125 -2.81 7.87 -13.90
CA SER A 125 -2.48 9.08 -13.16
C SER A 125 -3.56 10.17 -13.36
N HIS A 126 -3.71 11.02 -12.37
CA HIS A 126 -4.72 12.07 -12.30
C HIS A 126 -4.07 13.41 -11.95
N HIS A 127 -4.64 14.53 -12.41
CA HIS A 127 -4.13 15.88 -12.20
C HIS A 127 -2.65 16.08 -12.61
N SER A 128 -2.47 16.53 -13.86
CA SER A 128 -1.14 17.03 -14.28
C SER A 128 -0.82 18.34 -13.58
N ASP A 129 0.33 18.37 -12.90
CA ASP A 129 0.88 19.59 -12.32
C ASP A 129 1.71 20.33 -13.37
N ALA A 130 1.34 21.58 -13.66
CA ALA A 130 2.01 22.38 -14.68
C ALA A 130 3.43 22.84 -14.27
N VAL A 131 3.74 22.86 -12.98
CA VAL A 131 5.05 23.26 -12.45
C VAL A 131 6.02 22.08 -12.47
N VAL A 132 5.53 20.89 -12.07
CA VAL A 132 6.31 19.65 -12.03
C VAL A 132 6.37 19.00 -13.42
N GLY A 133 5.38 19.25 -14.28
CA GLY A 133 5.31 18.73 -15.64
C GLY A 133 4.86 17.26 -15.75
N VAL A 134 4.38 16.66 -14.64
CA VAL A 134 3.88 15.28 -14.58
C VAL A 134 2.62 15.23 -13.72
N SER A 135 1.89 14.14 -13.82
CA SER A 135 0.79 13.86 -12.89
C SER A 135 1.34 13.47 -11.53
N VAL A 136 0.76 14.04 -10.46
CA VAL A 136 1.31 13.94 -9.09
C VAL A 136 0.52 12.99 -8.19
N ILE A 137 -0.60 12.45 -8.68
CA ILE A 137 -1.45 11.51 -7.95
C ILE A 137 -2.10 10.54 -8.94
N ASP A 138 -2.37 9.32 -8.50
CA ASP A 138 -3.16 8.36 -9.26
C ASP A 138 -4.66 8.53 -8.96
N GLN A 139 -5.49 8.14 -9.92
CA GLN A 139 -6.93 8.36 -9.86
C GLN A 139 -7.59 7.66 -8.66
N PHE A 140 -7.17 6.44 -8.36
CA PHE A 140 -7.68 5.70 -7.20
C PHE A 140 -7.38 6.43 -5.90
N THR A 141 -6.11 6.82 -5.68
CA THR A 141 -5.70 7.58 -4.48
C THR A 141 -6.46 8.89 -4.37
N PHE A 142 -6.64 9.63 -5.47
CA PHE A 142 -7.37 10.88 -5.46
C PHE A 142 -8.78 10.74 -4.89
N TYR A 143 -9.55 9.77 -5.38
CA TYR A 143 -10.91 9.54 -4.89
C TYR A 143 -10.95 8.90 -3.50
N ALA A 144 -9.99 8.03 -3.19
CA ALA A 144 -9.88 7.48 -1.84
C ALA A 144 -9.63 8.58 -0.80
N LEU A 145 -8.75 9.55 -1.09
CA LEU A 145 -8.53 10.72 -0.24
C LEU A 145 -9.76 11.61 -0.13
N GLN A 146 -10.50 11.86 -1.23
CA GLN A 146 -11.76 12.60 -1.15
C GLN A 146 -12.77 11.95 -0.21
N PHE A 147 -12.85 10.62 -0.18
CA PHE A 147 -13.69 9.93 0.79
C PHE A 147 -13.16 10.11 2.20
N MET A 148 -11.87 9.93 2.42
CA MET A 148 -11.24 10.03 3.75
C MET A 148 -11.36 11.43 4.34
N GLU A 149 -11.23 12.49 3.55
CA GLU A 149 -11.36 13.89 3.98
C GLU A 149 -12.76 14.24 4.49
N GLN A 150 -13.78 13.49 4.09
CA GLN A 150 -15.15 13.66 4.57
C GLN A 150 -15.38 12.98 5.94
N LEU A 151 -14.49 12.10 6.37
CA LEU A 151 -14.63 11.38 7.62
C LEU A 151 -14.29 12.27 8.81
N GLN A 152 -15.09 12.15 9.86
CA GLN A 152 -14.82 12.76 11.15
C GLN A 152 -14.44 11.68 12.17
N VAL A 153 -13.74 12.06 13.22
CA VAL A 153 -13.47 11.16 14.34
C VAL A 153 -14.79 10.63 14.91
N GLY A 154 -14.92 9.31 14.95
CA GLY A 154 -16.16 8.64 15.35
C GLY A 154 -17.17 8.41 14.24
N SER A 155 -16.83 8.68 12.98
CA SER A 155 -17.65 8.30 11.83
C SER A 155 -17.96 6.80 11.85
N ALA A 156 -19.20 6.44 11.49
CA ALA A 156 -19.62 5.05 11.32
C ALA A 156 -19.33 4.48 9.92
N ALA A 157 -18.63 5.24 9.07
CA ALA A 157 -18.29 4.81 7.73
C ALA A 157 -17.43 3.53 7.75
N THR A 158 -17.70 2.66 6.81
CA THR A 158 -17.08 1.34 6.67
C THR A 158 -16.20 1.26 5.43
N LEU A 159 -15.39 0.19 5.30
CA LEU A 159 -14.68 -0.10 4.06
C LEU A 159 -15.63 -0.38 2.90
N ALA A 160 -16.82 -0.92 3.15
CA ALA A 160 -17.85 -1.10 2.13
C ALA A 160 -18.31 0.25 1.56
N ASP A 161 -18.50 1.26 2.41
CA ASP A 161 -18.87 2.61 1.96
C ASP A 161 -17.76 3.23 1.09
N LEU A 162 -16.50 3.00 1.41
CA LEU A 162 -15.38 3.40 0.55
C LEU A 162 -15.43 2.71 -0.81
N VAL A 163 -15.62 1.39 -0.84
CA VAL A 163 -15.72 0.62 -2.09
C VAL A 163 -16.89 1.10 -2.94
N ASP A 164 -18.06 1.32 -2.34
CA ASP A 164 -19.24 1.85 -3.01
C ASP A 164 -19.02 3.27 -3.54
N PHE A 165 -18.29 4.10 -2.78
CA PHE A 165 -17.93 5.45 -3.23
C PHE A 165 -17.01 5.38 -4.44
N LEU A 166 -15.93 4.59 -4.39
CA LEU A 166 -14.98 4.41 -5.47
C LEU A 166 -15.66 3.85 -6.74
N GLY A 167 -16.54 2.85 -6.59
CA GLY A 167 -17.29 2.29 -7.71
C GLY A 167 -18.18 3.31 -8.43
N ARG A 168 -18.74 4.30 -7.70
CA ARG A 168 -19.53 5.39 -8.30
C ARG A 168 -18.71 6.39 -9.10
N GLN A 169 -17.44 6.56 -8.77
CA GLN A 169 -16.53 7.49 -9.47
C GLN A 169 -16.12 6.99 -10.86
N ARG A 170 -16.56 5.79 -11.28
CA ARG A 170 -16.17 5.16 -12.56
C ARG A 170 -14.65 5.25 -12.74
N ILE A 171 -13.93 4.82 -11.72
CA ILE A 171 -12.48 4.71 -11.79
C ILE A 171 -12.19 3.70 -12.89
N ASN A 172 -11.85 4.21 -14.09
CA ASN A 172 -11.37 3.40 -15.19
C ASN A 172 -9.92 3.01 -14.87
N SER A 173 -9.78 2.03 -14.06
CA SER A 173 -8.50 1.41 -13.74
C SER A 173 -8.64 -0.08 -13.90
#